data_b971481f9c92d3e43e7126bf22f75336
#
_entry.id   b971481f9c92d3e43e7126bf22f75336
#
_cell.length_a   1.000
_cell.length_b   1.000
_cell.length_c   1.000
_cell.angle_alpha   90.00
_cell.angle_beta   90.00
_cell.angle_gamma   90.00
#
_symmetry.space_group_name_H-M   'P 1'
#
loop_
_entity.id
_entity.type
_entity.pdbx_description
1 polymer ?
#
loop_
_entity_poly.entity_id
_entity_poly.type
_entity_poly.pdbx_seq_one_letter_code
_entity_poly.pdbx_strand_id
1 'polypeptide(L)'
;MPTPLVVSEVAKSFTMHLRDGIRLPVVNGVSFSVKKGECVVLGGPSGVGKSSILKMLYGNYAVDAGQILIEHQGHMVDLATAAPRAVLEVRRDTLGYVSQFLRVVPRVSALDVVAEPLLARGADQAVARERASELLAKLNLPRELWQLPPATFSGGEQQRVNIARGFITGHAILLLDEPTASLDATNRRVVVEMIAAKKAEGVALLGIFHDEEVRDAVADRILDVSAFSPRKAAA
;
A
#
# COMPACT_ATOMS: atom_id res chain seq x y z
N MET A 1 -13.19 17.21 7.85
CA MET A 1 -11.98 17.07 7.06
C MET A 1 -12.34 16.35 5.76
N PRO A 2 -11.71 16.67 4.61
CA PRO A 2 -11.98 15.97 3.34
C PRO A 2 -11.66 14.48 3.47
N THR A 3 -12.45 13.65 2.81
CA THR A 3 -12.34 12.17 2.86
C THR A 3 -11.93 11.65 1.50
N PRO A 4 -10.61 11.50 1.25
CA PRO A 4 -10.11 11.16 -0.08
C PRO A 4 -10.33 9.69 -0.46
N LEU A 5 -10.65 8.81 0.49
CA LEU A 5 -10.95 7.40 0.25
C LEU A 5 -12.24 7.00 0.98
N VAL A 6 -13.21 6.49 0.23
CA VAL A 6 -14.47 5.94 0.76
C VAL A 6 -14.70 4.56 0.14
N VAL A 7 -14.98 3.58 0.98
CA VAL A 7 -15.32 2.20 0.63
C VAL A 7 -16.72 1.92 1.12
N SER A 8 -17.61 1.43 0.24
CA SER A 8 -19.01 1.21 0.56
C SER A 8 -19.46 -0.16 0.07
N GLU A 9 -19.92 -1.01 0.99
CA GLU A 9 -20.53 -2.33 0.75
C GLU A 9 -19.70 -3.24 -0.17
N VAL A 10 -18.36 -3.15 -0.10
CA VAL A 10 -17.47 -3.94 -0.96
C VAL A 10 -17.50 -5.40 -0.58
N ALA A 11 -17.70 -6.26 -1.59
CA ALA A 11 -17.66 -7.71 -1.46
C ALA A 11 -16.66 -8.34 -2.44
N LYS A 12 -16.04 -9.46 -2.02
CA LYS A 12 -15.10 -10.22 -2.83
C LYS A 12 -15.18 -11.71 -2.53
N SER A 13 -15.23 -12.49 -3.60
CA SER A 13 -15.02 -13.95 -3.59
C SER A 13 -14.05 -14.38 -4.69
N PHE A 14 -13.37 -15.49 -4.50
CA PHE A 14 -12.53 -16.13 -5.51
C PHE A 14 -13.13 -17.45 -5.95
N THR A 15 -13.08 -17.73 -7.24
CA THR A 15 -13.50 -19.03 -7.80
C THR A 15 -12.25 -19.90 -7.99
N MET A 16 -12.25 -21.07 -7.36
CA MET A 16 -11.17 -22.05 -7.50
C MET A 16 -11.47 -22.96 -8.68
N HIS A 17 -11.04 -22.57 -9.89
CA HIS A 17 -11.29 -23.32 -11.13
C HIS A 17 -10.72 -24.75 -11.09
N LEU A 18 -9.63 -25.00 -10.36
CA LEU A 18 -9.00 -26.32 -10.19
C LEU A 18 -9.71 -27.23 -9.16
N ARG A 19 -10.78 -26.74 -8.51
CA ARG A 19 -11.60 -27.48 -7.54
C ARG A 19 -13.06 -27.28 -7.86
N ASP A 20 -13.50 -27.79 -8.98
CA ASP A 20 -14.92 -27.81 -9.44
C ASP A 20 -15.63 -26.44 -9.37
N GLY A 21 -14.89 -25.34 -9.50
CA GLY A 21 -15.46 -24.00 -9.48
C GLY A 21 -15.95 -23.54 -8.10
N ILE A 22 -15.46 -24.10 -7.00
CA ILE A 22 -15.83 -23.69 -5.64
C ILE A 22 -15.60 -22.20 -5.47
N ARG A 23 -16.64 -21.48 -5.06
CA ARG A 23 -16.57 -20.05 -4.74
C ARG A 23 -16.20 -19.86 -3.27
N LEU A 24 -15.09 -19.19 -3.02
CA LEU A 24 -14.58 -18.86 -1.69
C LEU A 24 -14.86 -17.38 -1.40
N PRO A 25 -15.86 -17.03 -0.60
CA PRO A 25 -16.09 -15.67 -0.19
C PRO A 25 -14.98 -15.24 0.78
N VAL A 26 -14.45 -14.03 0.59
CA VAL A 26 -13.34 -13.48 1.37
C VAL A 26 -13.81 -12.38 2.29
N VAL A 27 -14.53 -11.40 1.75
CA VAL A 27 -15.14 -10.30 2.51
C VAL A 27 -16.50 -9.94 1.93
N ASN A 28 -17.39 -9.41 2.78
CA ASN A 28 -18.74 -9.01 2.38
C ASN A 28 -19.16 -7.75 3.15
N GLY A 29 -19.64 -6.72 2.44
CA GLY A 29 -20.20 -5.50 3.02
C GLY A 29 -19.13 -4.59 3.67
N VAL A 30 -17.89 -4.62 3.18
CA VAL A 30 -16.81 -3.78 3.73
C VAL A 30 -17.14 -2.31 3.50
N SER A 31 -17.27 -1.55 4.59
CA SER A 31 -17.61 -0.13 4.54
C SER A 31 -16.75 0.66 5.53
N PHE A 32 -15.98 1.61 5.03
CA PHE A 32 -15.16 2.53 5.82
C PHE A 32 -14.70 3.72 4.98
N SER A 33 -14.10 4.70 5.63
CA SER A 33 -13.46 5.83 4.96
C SER A 33 -12.13 6.16 5.63
N VAL A 34 -11.23 6.84 4.90
CA VAL A 34 -9.96 7.36 5.43
C VAL A 34 -9.90 8.85 5.16
N LYS A 35 -9.67 9.65 6.21
CA LYS A 35 -9.57 11.12 6.13
C LYS A 35 -8.15 11.56 5.79
N LYS A 36 -7.99 12.79 5.31
CA LYS A 36 -6.66 13.40 5.14
C LYS A 36 -5.93 13.47 6.50
N GLY A 37 -4.66 13.00 6.52
CA GLY A 37 -3.84 12.93 7.71
C GLY A 37 -4.20 11.80 8.68
N GLU A 38 -5.14 10.91 8.31
CA GLU A 38 -5.51 9.74 9.12
C GLU A 38 -4.75 8.50 8.66
N CYS A 39 -4.29 7.69 9.61
CA CYS A 39 -3.79 6.33 9.37
C CYS A 39 -4.80 5.33 9.93
N VAL A 40 -5.49 4.62 9.05
CA VAL A 40 -6.39 3.51 9.40
C VAL A 40 -5.62 2.20 9.25
N VAL A 41 -5.66 1.34 10.27
CA VAL A 41 -5.03 0.02 10.22
C VAL A 41 -6.10 -1.07 10.11
N LEU A 42 -5.91 -1.97 9.14
CA LEU A 42 -6.74 -3.17 8.98
C LEU A 42 -6.30 -4.21 10.00
N GLY A 43 -7.14 -4.46 11.01
CA GLY A 43 -6.96 -5.47 12.05
C GLY A 43 -7.62 -6.80 11.73
N GLY A 44 -7.36 -7.80 12.58
CA GLY A 44 -7.94 -9.13 12.48
C GLY A 44 -6.92 -10.24 12.17
N PRO A 45 -7.31 -11.53 12.32
CA PRO A 45 -6.41 -12.67 12.17
C PRO A 45 -5.84 -12.81 10.76
N SER A 46 -4.81 -13.65 10.61
CA SER A 46 -4.26 -13.98 9.29
C SER A 46 -5.33 -14.67 8.43
N GLY A 47 -5.35 -14.37 7.13
CA GLY A 47 -6.30 -14.95 6.18
C GLY A 47 -7.71 -14.32 6.18
N VAL A 48 -8.00 -13.34 7.04
CA VAL A 48 -9.33 -12.70 7.12
C VAL A 48 -9.68 -11.79 5.93
N GLY A 49 -8.73 -11.52 5.03
CA GLY A 49 -8.97 -10.72 3.82
C GLY A 49 -8.32 -9.33 3.80
N LYS A 50 -7.49 -8.97 4.79
CA LYS A 50 -6.82 -7.65 4.87
C LYS A 50 -6.08 -7.27 3.58
N SER A 51 -5.15 -8.10 3.12
CA SER A 51 -4.39 -7.84 1.88
C SER A 51 -5.27 -7.89 0.64
N SER A 52 -6.40 -8.64 0.67
CA SER A 52 -7.38 -8.61 -0.43
C SER A 52 -8.06 -7.25 -0.53
N ILE A 53 -8.38 -6.61 0.61
CA ILE A 53 -8.91 -5.24 0.64
C ILE A 53 -7.90 -4.28 0.02
N LEU A 54 -6.62 -4.27 0.45
CA LEU A 54 -5.60 -3.40 -0.14
C LEU A 54 -5.45 -3.62 -1.65
N LYS A 55 -5.47 -4.88 -2.10
CA LYS A 55 -5.36 -5.22 -3.53
C LYS A 55 -6.58 -4.79 -4.35
N MET A 56 -7.78 -4.79 -3.77
CA MET A 56 -8.98 -4.23 -4.41
C MET A 56 -8.88 -2.70 -4.51
N LEU A 57 -8.48 -2.03 -3.44
CA LEU A 57 -8.28 -0.58 -3.41
C LEU A 57 -7.21 -0.13 -4.40
N TYR A 58 -6.17 -0.92 -4.60
CA TYR A 58 -5.15 -0.65 -5.62
C TYR A 58 -5.60 -1.07 -7.03
N GLY A 59 -6.78 -1.69 -7.19
CA GLY A 59 -7.32 -2.16 -8.46
C GLY A 59 -6.59 -3.40 -9.02
N ASN A 60 -5.87 -4.16 -8.19
CA ASN A 60 -5.29 -5.45 -8.60
C ASN A 60 -6.33 -6.58 -8.62
N TYR A 61 -7.37 -6.46 -7.80
CA TYR A 61 -8.51 -7.36 -7.78
C TYR A 61 -9.78 -6.57 -8.12
N ALA A 62 -10.57 -7.07 -9.05
CA ALA A 62 -11.92 -6.58 -9.26
C ALA A 62 -12.79 -6.90 -8.04
N VAL A 63 -13.69 -6.00 -7.68
CA VAL A 63 -14.72 -6.23 -6.65
C VAL A 63 -15.91 -6.95 -7.26
N ASP A 64 -16.62 -7.74 -6.46
CA ASP A 64 -17.85 -8.41 -6.91
C ASP A 64 -19.09 -7.52 -6.72
N ALA A 65 -19.05 -6.62 -5.72
CA ALA A 65 -20.09 -5.64 -5.43
C ALA A 65 -19.52 -4.48 -4.61
N GLY A 66 -20.27 -3.37 -4.51
CA GLY A 66 -19.91 -2.19 -3.75
C GLY A 66 -19.12 -1.16 -4.56
N GLN A 67 -18.61 -0.12 -3.89
CA GLN A 67 -17.94 1.02 -4.50
C GLN A 67 -16.62 1.33 -3.78
N ILE A 68 -15.62 1.78 -4.54
CA ILE A 68 -14.34 2.29 -4.04
C ILE A 68 -14.12 3.67 -4.63
N LEU A 69 -14.45 4.70 -3.86
CA LEU A 69 -14.35 6.09 -4.29
C LEU A 69 -13.04 6.71 -3.84
N ILE A 70 -12.28 7.24 -4.79
CA ILE A 70 -11.00 7.94 -4.56
C ILE A 70 -11.08 9.36 -5.09
N GLU A 71 -10.72 10.34 -4.24
CA GLU A 71 -10.55 11.73 -4.68
C GLU A 71 -9.32 11.84 -5.58
N HIS A 72 -9.54 12.09 -6.86
CA HIS A 72 -8.51 12.24 -7.88
C HIS A 72 -8.74 13.53 -8.66
N GLN A 73 -7.77 14.45 -8.66
CA GLN A 73 -7.84 15.73 -9.38
C GLN A 73 -9.14 16.53 -9.10
N GLY A 74 -9.60 16.52 -7.83
CA GLY A 74 -10.77 17.30 -7.37
C GLY A 74 -12.14 16.65 -7.62
N HIS A 75 -12.19 15.42 -8.11
CA HIS A 75 -13.44 14.66 -8.26
C HIS A 75 -13.30 13.23 -7.72
N MET A 76 -14.44 12.57 -7.43
CA MET A 76 -14.45 11.19 -6.96
C MET A 76 -14.46 10.22 -8.13
N VAL A 77 -13.51 9.29 -8.15
CA VAL A 77 -13.42 8.18 -9.14
C VAL A 77 -13.77 6.89 -8.44
N ASP A 78 -14.75 6.14 -8.96
CA ASP A 78 -15.08 4.80 -8.48
C ASP A 78 -14.18 3.75 -9.16
N LEU A 79 -13.18 3.23 -8.42
CA LEU A 79 -12.25 2.22 -8.94
C LEU A 79 -12.93 0.86 -9.20
N ALA A 80 -14.11 0.60 -8.63
CA ALA A 80 -14.85 -0.64 -8.87
C ALA A 80 -15.33 -0.75 -10.32
N THR A 81 -15.65 0.40 -10.93
CA THR A 81 -16.24 0.50 -12.28
C THR A 81 -15.37 1.28 -13.27
N ALA A 82 -14.28 1.88 -12.81
CA ALA A 82 -13.39 2.70 -13.64
C ALA A 82 -12.74 1.91 -14.78
N ALA A 83 -12.62 2.56 -15.93
CA ALA A 83 -11.84 2.00 -17.04
C ALA A 83 -10.36 1.78 -16.63
N PRO A 84 -9.68 0.76 -17.17
CA PRO A 84 -8.28 0.45 -16.81
C PRO A 84 -7.33 1.65 -16.92
N ARG A 85 -7.55 2.54 -17.89
CA ARG A 85 -6.75 3.76 -18.04
C ARG A 85 -6.90 4.70 -16.86
N ALA A 86 -8.12 4.93 -16.37
CA ALA A 86 -8.39 5.77 -15.19
C ALA A 86 -7.76 5.18 -13.92
N VAL A 87 -7.81 3.85 -13.76
CA VAL A 87 -7.12 3.16 -12.65
C VAL A 87 -5.61 3.41 -12.70
N LEU A 88 -4.98 3.37 -13.88
CA LEU A 88 -3.54 3.65 -14.03
C LEU A 88 -3.21 5.11 -13.74
N GLU A 89 -4.05 6.06 -14.14
CA GLU A 89 -3.89 7.49 -13.83
C GLU A 89 -3.98 7.74 -12.32
N VAL A 90 -4.98 7.15 -11.63
CA VAL A 90 -5.11 7.21 -10.17
C VAL A 90 -3.87 6.64 -9.46
N ARG A 91 -3.36 5.48 -9.90
CA ARG A 91 -2.13 4.88 -9.35
C ARG A 91 -0.90 5.74 -9.56
N ARG A 92 -0.78 6.37 -10.73
CA ARG A 92 0.36 7.23 -11.02
C ARG A 92 0.36 8.48 -10.15
N ASP A 93 -0.80 9.14 -9.97
CA ASP A 93 -0.85 10.51 -9.47
C ASP A 93 -1.39 10.62 -8.03
N THR A 94 -2.21 9.67 -7.56
CA THR A 94 -2.98 9.83 -6.32
C THR A 94 -2.76 8.71 -5.31
N LEU A 95 -2.61 7.47 -5.77
CA LEU A 95 -2.64 6.28 -4.92
C LEU A 95 -1.31 5.52 -4.96
N GLY A 96 -0.49 5.68 -3.92
CA GLY A 96 0.73 4.90 -3.74
C GLY A 96 0.47 3.55 -3.06
N TYR A 97 1.38 2.59 -3.28
CA TYR A 97 1.30 1.27 -2.66
C TYR A 97 2.68 0.71 -2.32
N VAL A 98 2.92 0.47 -1.05
CA VAL A 98 4.04 -0.32 -0.56
C VAL A 98 3.56 -1.75 -0.37
N SER A 99 3.94 -2.63 -1.28
CA SER A 99 3.56 -4.05 -1.24
C SER A 99 4.40 -4.83 -0.22
N GLN A 100 3.93 -5.99 0.19
CA GLN A 100 4.65 -6.87 1.12
C GLN A 100 6.03 -7.30 0.59
N PHE A 101 6.15 -7.47 -0.72
CA PHE A 101 7.41 -7.88 -1.38
C PHE A 101 7.77 -6.91 -2.49
N LEU A 102 9.04 -6.53 -2.55
CA LEU A 102 9.57 -5.73 -3.64
C LEU A 102 9.52 -6.51 -4.96
N ARG A 103 8.82 -5.94 -5.94
CA ARG A 103 8.85 -6.44 -7.32
C ARG A 103 9.78 -5.55 -8.14
N VAL A 104 10.91 -6.10 -8.54
CA VAL A 104 11.93 -5.36 -9.30
C VAL A 104 12.20 -5.99 -10.65
N VAL A 105 12.62 -5.16 -11.58
CA VAL A 105 13.17 -5.61 -12.86
C VAL A 105 14.62 -6.04 -12.63
N PRO A 106 15.05 -7.23 -13.09
CA PRO A 106 16.44 -7.65 -12.97
C PRO A 106 17.40 -6.64 -13.60
N ARG A 107 18.59 -6.49 -12.99
CA ARG A 107 19.69 -5.62 -13.46
C ARG A 107 19.43 -4.12 -13.35
N VAL A 108 18.36 -3.67 -12.67
CA VAL A 108 18.12 -2.26 -12.34
C VAL A 108 18.66 -1.98 -10.94
N SER A 109 19.44 -0.91 -10.76
CA SER A 109 20.03 -0.53 -9.48
C SER A 109 18.96 -0.15 -8.44
N ALA A 110 19.26 -0.31 -7.14
CA ALA A 110 18.37 0.12 -6.07
C ALA A 110 18.00 1.61 -6.18
N LEU A 111 18.97 2.43 -6.53
CA LEU A 111 18.78 3.87 -6.74
C LEU A 111 17.76 4.14 -7.86
N ASP A 112 17.90 3.46 -8.99
CA ASP A 112 17.00 3.66 -10.13
C ASP A 112 15.61 3.06 -9.88
N VAL A 113 15.52 1.94 -9.14
CA VAL A 113 14.24 1.37 -8.68
C VAL A 113 13.47 2.36 -7.82
N VAL A 114 14.16 3.08 -6.92
CA VAL A 114 13.53 4.10 -6.06
C VAL A 114 13.20 5.37 -6.84
N ALA A 115 14.04 5.80 -7.78
CA ALA A 115 13.82 7.00 -8.58
C ALA A 115 12.70 6.84 -9.63
N GLU A 116 12.44 5.60 -10.10
CA GLU A 116 11.50 5.30 -11.18
C GLU A 116 10.12 5.97 -11.05
N PRO A 117 9.43 5.95 -9.89
CA PRO A 117 8.11 6.56 -9.78
C PRO A 117 8.09 8.08 -10.01
N LEU A 118 9.18 8.80 -9.68
CA LEU A 118 9.30 10.22 -9.99
C LEU A 118 9.58 10.45 -11.48
N LEU A 119 10.44 9.62 -12.08
CA LEU A 119 10.74 9.68 -13.52
C LEU A 119 9.48 9.39 -14.35
N ALA A 120 8.66 8.41 -13.96
CA ALA A 120 7.38 8.10 -14.61
C ALA A 120 6.38 9.26 -14.55
N ARG A 121 6.56 10.20 -13.61
CA ARG A 121 5.77 11.44 -13.47
C ARG A 121 6.42 12.64 -14.16
N GLY A 122 7.52 12.44 -14.89
CA GLY A 122 8.20 13.48 -15.65
C GLY A 122 9.21 14.32 -14.85
N ALA A 123 9.63 13.87 -13.67
CA ALA A 123 10.69 14.55 -12.92
C ALA A 123 12.04 14.46 -13.66
N ASP A 124 12.89 15.46 -13.46
CA ASP A 124 14.28 15.42 -13.94
C ASP A 124 15.05 14.26 -13.29
N GLN A 125 15.96 13.65 -14.06
CA GLN A 125 16.70 12.47 -13.62
C GLN A 125 17.61 12.76 -12.41
N ALA A 126 18.28 13.91 -12.38
CA ALA A 126 19.16 14.29 -11.29
C ALA A 126 18.34 14.49 -10.01
N VAL A 127 17.21 15.20 -10.10
CA VAL A 127 16.28 15.43 -8.97
C VAL A 127 15.72 14.11 -8.45
N ALA A 128 15.26 13.23 -9.35
CA ALA A 128 14.70 11.93 -8.93
C ALA A 128 15.75 11.06 -8.21
N ARG A 129 16.99 11.02 -8.70
CA ARG A 129 18.08 10.25 -8.07
C ARG A 129 18.54 10.88 -6.74
N GLU A 130 18.56 12.20 -6.63
CA GLU A 130 18.87 12.89 -5.37
C GLU A 130 17.85 12.51 -4.29
N ARG A 131 16.56 12.63 -4.58
CA ARG A 131 15.49 12.22 -3.65
C ARG A 131 15.54 10.74 -3.31
N ALA A 132 15.85 9.88 -4.28
CA ALA A 132 16.04 8.45 -4.02
C ALA A 132 17.22 8.21 -3.05
N SER A 133 18.34 8.91 -3.24
CA SER A 133 19.51 8.84 -2.36
C SER A 133 19.19 9.25 -0.93
N GLU A 134 18.45 10.34 -0.75
CA GLU A 134 18.00 10.81 0.57
C GLU A 134 17.16 9.75 1.30
N LEU A 135 16.20 9.11 0.60
CA LEU A 135 15.34 8.08 1.19
C LEU A 135 16.11 6.79 1.51
N LEU A 136 17.02 6.37 0.62
CA LEU A 136 17.87 5.21 0.87
C LEU A 136 18.79 5.44 2.08
N ALA A 137 19.36 6.64 2.22
CA ALA A 137 20.16 7.02 3.38
C ALA A 137 19.31 7.05 4.67
N LYS A 138 18.11 7.66 4.61
CA LYS A 138 17.17 7.73 5.75
C LYS A 138 16.76 6.33 6.24
N LEU A 139 16.62 5.38 5.32
CA LEU A 139 16.30 3.98 5.62
C LEU A 139 17.55 3.13 5.92
N ASN A 140 18.71 3.74 6.15
CA ASN A 140 19.96 3.07 6.51
C ASN A 140 20.39 1.98 5.49
N LEU A 141 20.10 2.16 4.20
CA LEU A 141 20.63 1.25 3.18
C LEU A 141 22.10 1.60 2.93
N PRO A 142 23.06 0.65 3.06
CA PRO A 142 24.47 0.90 2.79
C PRO A 142 24.70 1.49 1.39
N ARG A 143 25.57 2.50 1.29
CA ARG A 143 25.81 3.22 0.02
C ARG A 143 26.36 2.33 -1.09
N GLU A 144 27.15 1.34 -0.73
CA GLU A 144 27.70 0.33 -1.63
C GLU A 144 26.61 -0.51 -2.34
N LEU A 145 25.41 -0.62 -1.77
CA LEU A 145 24.28 -1.34 -2.36
C LEU A 145 23.48 -0.50 -3.37
N TRP A 146 23.61 0.83 -3.35
CA TRP A 146 22.73 1.70 -4.14
C TRP A 146 22.82 1.46 -5.65
N GLN A 147 24.01 1.07 -6.14
CA GLN A 147 24.23 0.79 -7.56
C GLN A 147 24.03 -0.68 -7.92
N LEU A 148 23.68 -1.52 -6.95
CA LEU A 148 23.45 -2.96 -7.15
C LEU A 148 21.96 -3.27 -7.32
N PRO A 149 21.60 -4.34 -8.05
CA PRO A 149 20.21 -4.77 -8.20
C PRO A 149 19.67 -5.33 -6.87
N PRO A 150 18.48 -4.89 -6.41
CA PRO A 150 17.88 -5.38 -5.15
C PRO A 150 17.59 -6.88 -5.11
N ALA A 151 17.56 -7.56 -6.25
CA ALA A 151 17.36 -9.00 -6.30
C ALA A 151 18.44 -9.82 -5.54
N THR A 152 19.61 -9.22 -5.27
CA THR A 152 20.71 -9.84 -4.54
C THR A 152 20.73 -9.49 -3.05
N PHE A 153 19.81 -8.66 -2.59
CA PHE A 153 19.76 -8.12 -1.23
C PHE A 153 19.07 -9.08 -0.25
N SER A 154 19.37 -8.94 1.04
CA SER A 154 18.60 -9.55 2.12
C SER A 154 17.14 -9.07 2.10
N GLY A 155 16.24 -9.82 2.74
CA GLY A 155 14.82 -9.43 2.81
C GLY A 155 14.59 -8.05 3.43
N GLY A 156 15.37 -7.70 4.48
CA GLY A 156 15.29 -6.38 5.11
C GLY A 156 15.81 -5.25 4.22
N GLU A 157 16.86 -5.47 3.44
CA GLU A 157 17.37 -4.50 2.45
C GLU A 157 16.39 -4.30 1.31
N GLN A 158 15.82 -5.37 0.77
CA GLN A 158 14.77 -5.29 -0.24
C GLN A 158 13.56 -4.52 0.27
N GLN A 159 13.16 -4.75 1.53
CA GLN A 159 12.03 -4.04 2.13
C GLN A 159 12.32 -2.55 2.29
N ARG A 160 13.53 -2.15 2.66
CA ARG A 160 13.93 -0.73 2.71
C ARG A 160 13.87 -0.06 1.34
N VAL A 161 14.32 -0.72 0.28
CA VAL A 161 14.16 -0.23 -1.11
C VAL A 161 12.67 -0.11 -1.48
N ASN A 162 11.84 -1.09 -1.11
CA ASN A 162 10.41 -1.08 -1.36
C ASN A 162 9.70 0.12 -0.69
N ILE A 163 10.04 0.38 0.58
CA ILE A 163 9.52 1.54 1.33
C ILE A 163 9.98 2.84 0.67
N ALA A 164 11.29 2.98 0.38
CA ALA A 164 11.82 4.15 -0.29
C ALA A 164 11.06 4.45 -1.60
N ARG A 165 10.86 3.42 -2.44
CA ARG A 165 10.11 3.52 -3.70
C ARG A 165 8.66 3.96 -3.50
N GLY A 166 7.98 3.46 -2.47
CA GLY A 166 6.59 3.83 -2.19
C GLY A 166 6.43 5.23 -1.59
N PHE A 167 7.43 5.71 -0.85
CA PHE A 167 7.39 7.00 -0.17
C PHE A 167 7.97 8.17 -0.99
N ILE A 168 8.66 7.90 -2.10
CA ILE A 168 9.34 8.95 -2.88
C ILE A 168 8.38 9.93 -3.54
N THR A 169 7.18 9.48 -3.89
CA THR A 169 6.15 10.31 -4.54
C THR A 169 5.24 10.98 -3.52
N GLY A 170 4.70 12.14 -3.89
CA GLY A 170 3.71 12.88 -3.10
C GLY A 170 2.27 12.41 -3.36
N HIS A 171 1.98 11.12 -3.19
CA HIS A 171 0.62 10.60 -3.31
C HIS A 171 -0.27 11.10 -2.18
N ALA A 172 -1.52 11.44 -2.49
CA ALA A 172 -2.51 11.87 -1.50
C ALA A 172 -3.02 10.70 -0.63
N ILE A 173 -2.93 9.48 -1.15
CA ILE A 173 -3.31 8.25 -0.46
C ILE A 173 -2.15 7.25 -0.57
N LEU A 174 -1.80 6.59 0.54
CA LEU A 174 -0.75 5.58 0.58
C LEU A 174 -1.25 4.30 1.25
N LEU A 175 -1.18 3.19 0.50
CA LEU A 175 -1.49 1.85 0.99
C LEU A 175 -0.20 1.17 1.45
N LEU A 176 -0.22 0.53 2.63
CA LEU A 176 0.94 -0.09 3.27
C LEU A 176 0.62 -1.55 3.62
N ASP A 177 1.20 -2.50 2.88
CA ASP A 177 0.99 -3.94 3.10
C ASP A 177 2.21 -4.54 3.81
N GLU A 178 2.15 -4.60 5.14
CA GLU A 178 3.19 -5.12 6.02
C GLU A 178 4.59 -4.50 5.80
N PRO A 179 4.72 -3.17 5.78
CA PRO A 179 5.97 -2.52 5.39
C PRO A 179 7.13 -2.81 6.33
N THR A 180 6.88 -3.26 7.56
CA THR A 180 7.89 -3.44 8.62
C THR A 180 8.21 -4.90 8.95
N ALA A 181 7.61 -5.88 8.25
CA ALA A 181 7.70 -7.31 8.60
C ALA A 181 9.13 -7.87 8.64
N SER A 182 10.04 -7.37 7.79
CA SER A 182 11.43 -7.86 7.70
C SER A 182 12.46 -6.86 8.25
N LEU A 183 12.04 -5.88 9.04
CA LEU A 183 12.91 -4.83 9.56
C LEU A 183 13.30 -5.07 11.02
N ASP A 184 14.52 -4.69 11.37
CA ASP A 184 14.96 -4.56 12.75
C ASP A 184 14.29 -3.36 13.48
N ALA A 185 14.44 -3.29 14.80
CA ALA A 185 13.82 -2.25 15.62
C ALA A 185 14.23 -0.82 15.23
N THR A 186 15.47 -0.62 14.78
CA THR A 186 15.97 0.70 14.36
C THR A 186 15.27 1.15 13.08
N ASN A 187 15.21 0.28 12.08
CA ASN A 187 14.55 0.60 10.80
C ASN A 187 13.03 0.68 10.94
N ARG A 188 12.40 -0.10 11.85
CA ARG A 188 10.96 0.08 12.15
C ARG A 188 10.66 1.49 12.67
N ARG A 189 11.47 2.03 13.59
CA ARG A 189 11.31 3.40 14.10
C ARG A 189 11.39 4.45 12.98
N VAL A 190 12.35 4.30 12.07
CA VAL A 190 12.44 5.19 10.90
C VAL A 190 11.16 5.17 10.07
N VAL A 191 10.58 3.98 9.84
CA VAL A 191 9.32 3.87 9.08
C VAL A 191 8.15 4.50 9.83
N VAL A 192 8.06 4.34 11.15
CA VAL A 192 7.04 5.01 12.00
C VAL A 192 7.15 6.53 11.86
N GLU A 193 8.37 7.09 11.92
CA GLU A 193 8.60 8.53 11.73
C GLU A 193 8.22 8.99 10.32
N MET A 194 8.51 8.19 9.29
CA MET A 194 8.12 8.49 7.91
C MET A 194 6.59 8.50 7.74
N ILE A 195 5.89 7.57 8.38
CA ILE A 195 4.41 7.53 8.40
C ILE A 195 3.87 8.77 9.11
N ALA A 196 4.42 9.12 10.27
CA ALA A 196 4.01 10.31 11.02
C ALA A 196 4.21 11.61 10.21
N ALA A 197 5.34 11.72 9.48
CA ALA A 197 5.58 12.84 8.57
C ALA A 197 4.53 12.90 7.44
N LYS A 198 4.18 11.77 6.82
CA LYS A 198 3.12 11.71 5.80
C LYS A 198 1.75 12.08 6.34
N LYS A 199 1.41 11.67 7.56
CA LYS A 199 0.18 12.13 8.23
C LYS A 199 0.17 13.65 8.40
N ALA A 200 1.27 14.24 8.86
CA ALA A 200 1.40 15.69 9.03
C ALA A 200 1.29 16.46 7.69
N GLU A 201 1.74 15.86 6.58
CA GLU A 201 1.55 16.38 5.21
C GLU A 201 0.09 16.26 4.72
N GLY A 202 -0.80 15.61 5.49
CA GLY A 202 -2.21 15.40 5.13
C GLY A 202 -2.45 14.18 4.25
N VAL A 203 -1.49 13.28 4.09
CA VAL A 203 -1.66 12.03 3.35
C VAL A 203 -2.60 11.10 4.10
N ALA A 204 -3.57 10.51 3.41
CA ALA A 204 -4.43 9.46 3.96
C ALA A 204 -3.72 8.10 3.85
N LEU A 205 -3.60 7.38 4.96
CA LEU A 205 -2.89 6.11 5.01
C LEU A 205 -3.83 4.97 5.40
N LEU A 206 -3.70 3.86 4.68
CA LEU A 206 -4.36 2.60 5.05
C LEU A 206 -3.31 1.50 5.08
N GLY A 207 -3.17 0.81 6.23
CA GLY A 207 -2.08 -0.15 6.39
C GLY A 207 -2.46 -1.46 7.05
N ILE A 208 -1.59 -2.46 6.85
CA ILE A 208 -1.56 -3.72 7.60
C ILE A 208 -0.22 -3.76 8.32
N PHE A 209 -0.26 -3.99 9.63
CA PHE A 209 0.92 -4.12 10.48
C PHE A 209 0.74 -5.32 11.39
N HIS A 210 1.73 -6.23 11.41
CA HIS A 210 1.72 -7.40 12.29
C HIS A 210 2.34 -7.10 13.66
N ASP A 211 3.31 -6.20 13.68
CA ASP A 211 3.95 -5.74 14.92
C ASP A 211 3.00 -4.79 15.66
N GLU A 212 2.62 -5.16 16.90
CA GLU A 212 1.68 -4.39 17.70
C GLU A 212 2.23 -3.02 18.10
N GLU A 213 3.53 -2.94 18.43
CA GLU A 213 4.18 -1.68 18.80
C GLU A 213 4.14 -0.69 17.62
N VAL A 214 4.46 -1.15 16.41
CA VAL A 214 4.37 -0.31 15.20
C VAL A 214 2.93 0.08 14.91
N ARG A 215 2.00 -0.88 14.97
CA ARG A 215 0.57 -0.62 14.74
C ARG A 215 0.04 0.47 15.66
N ASP A 216 0.32 0.35 16.97
CA ASP A 216 -0.20 1.26 17.98
C ASP A 216 0.47 2.65 17.89
N ALA A 217 1.71 2.72 17.39
CA ALA A 217 2.40 3.98 17.14
C ALA A 217 1.86 4.75 15.91
N VAL A 218 1.36 4.06 14.88
CA VAL A 218 0.93 4.72 13.63
C VAL A 218 -0.57 4.90 13.50
N ALA A 219 -1.39 4.01 14.12
CA ALA A 219 -2.83 3.96 13.93
C ALA A 219 -3.55 5.11 14.65
N ASP A 220 -4.40 5.82 13.92
CA ASP A 220 -5.44 6.68 14.52
C ASP A 220 -6.71 5.87 14.78
N ARG A 221 -6.94 4.83 13.97
CA ARG A 221 -8.07 3.92 14.08
C ARG A 221 -7.72 2.53 13.56
N ILE A 222 -8.23 1.51 14.22
CA ILE A 222 -8.14 0.12 13.77
C ILE A 222 -9.51 -0.33 13.28
N LEU A 223 -9.57 -0.88 12.07
CA LEU A 223 -10.75 -1.49 11.47
C LEU A 223 -10.62 -3.02 11.57
N ASP A 224 -11.44 -3.65 12.39
CA ASP A 224 -11.47 -5.11 12.46
C ASP A 224 -12.16 -5.71 11.23
N VAL A 225 -11.36 -6.32 10.35
CA VAL A 225 -11.83 -6.96 9.12
C VAL A 225 -12.65 -8.22 9.40
N SER A 226 -12.54 -8.81 10.60
CA SER A 226 -13.33 -9.98 10.98
C SER A 226 -14.84 -9.71 10.96
N ALA A 227 -15.25 -8.47 11.18
CA ALA A 227 -16.65 -8.03 11.10
C ALA A 227 -17.26 -8.22 9.70
N PHE A 228 -16.41 -8.25 8.67
CA PHE A 228 -16.80 -8.39 7.26
C PHE A 228 -16.53 -9.79 6.70
N SER A 229 -16.05 -10.72 7.54
CA SER A 229 -15.85 -12.11 7.13
C SER A 229 -17.21 -12.76 6.81
N PRO A 230 -17.31 -13.48 5.69
CA PRO A 230 -18.52 -14.22 5.40
C PRO A 230 -18.82 -15.18 6.55
N ARG A 231 -20.02 -15.15 7.07
CA ARG A 231 -20.45 -16.16 8.06
C ARG A 231 -20.25 -17.54 7.42
N LYS A 232 -19.43 -18.39 8.05
CA LYS A 232 -19.38 -19.80 7.65
C LYS A 232 -20.82 -20.31 7.74
N ALA A 233 -21.36 -20.71 6.59
CA ALA A 233 -22.60 -21.48 6.63
C ALA A 233 -22.35 -22.67 7.56
N ALA A 234 -23.14 -22.78 8.63
CA ALA A 234 -23.08 -23.93 9.48
C ALA A 234 -23.37 -25.16 8.60
N ALA A 235 -22.37 -26.04 8.53
CA ALA A 235 -22.49 -27.31 7.82
C ALA A 235 -23.47 -28.25 8.54
#